data_1ace7d2be012866ef54877580b897f09
#
_entry.id   1ace7d2be012866ef54877580b897f09
#
_cell.length_a   1.000
_cell.length_b   1.000
_cell.length_c   1.000
_cell.angle_alpha   90.00
_cell.angle_beta   90.00
_cell.angle_gamma   90.00
#
_symmetry.space_group_name_H-M   'P 1'
#
loop_
_entity.id
_entity.type
_entity.pdbx_description
1 polymer ?
#
loop_
_entity_poly.entity_id
_entity_poly.type
_entity_poly.pdbx_seq_one_letter_code
_entity_poly.pdbx_strand_id
1 'polypeptide(L)'
;AFMRVMSEEKLQKLAEFIKQYARDNNGESPSLADIMEYMGMVKSTAYRHILELEKRGIISYSGKNTLETPLQKKMHVMSRRIPVVGMIVCGTPDEQEEHISRYLAVPEEWLDGECFLLEAYGDSMADIGVHAGDLVLVKKTNVATDGQVVVALTEEGNTLKRLHYENGKPVLYAENSSYTEKQRVIHPKELTIQGVALKVIKDIV
;
A
#
# COMPACT_ATOMS: atom_id res chain seq x y z
N ALA A 1 16.66 42.90 -23.28
CA ALA A 1 15.64 42.26 -22.45
C ALA A 1 16.23 41.95 -21.08
N PHE A 2 15.83 42.68 -20.04
CA PHE A 2 16.27 42.44 -18.68
C PHE A 2 15.75 41.04 -18.26
N MET A 3 16.64 40.07 -18.19
CA MET A 3 16.35 38.80 -17.49
C MET A 3 16.12 39.17 -16.03
N ARG A 4 14.88 39.15 -15.59
CA ARG A 4 14.53 39.33 -14.18
C ARG A 4 15.17 38.18 -13.41
N VAL A 5 16.24 38.46 -12.67
CA VAL A 5 16.92 37.49 -11.83
C VAL A 5 15.89 36.90 -10.89
N MET A 6 15.75 35.56 -10.92
CA MET A 6 14.84 34.85 -10.02
C MET A 6 15.31 35.09 -8.58
N SER A 7 14.38 35.46 -7.70
CA SER A 7 14.72 35.70 -6.31
C SER A 7 15.10 34.38 -5.64
N GLU A 8 16.31 34.31 -5.10
CA GLU A 8 16.80 33.13 -4.37
C GLU A 8 15.92 32.81 -3.18
N GLU A 9 15.43 33.83 -2.48
CA GLU A 9 14.48 33.69 -1.37
C GLU A 9 13.19 32.96 -1.79
N LYS A 10 12.66 33.28 -2.98
CA LYS A 10 11.45 32.60 -3.49
C LYS A 10 11.70 31.17 -3.88
N LEU A 11 12.87 30.84 -4.41
CA LEU A 11 13.27 29.48 -4.72
C LEU A 11 13.40 28.65 -3.45
N GLN A 12 14.06 29.21 -2.43
CA GLN A 12 14.20 28.54 -1.14
C GLN A 12 12.84 28.31 -0.46
N LYS A 13 11.96 29.33 -0.46
CA LYS A 13 10.61 29.23 0.07
C LYS A 13 9.80 28.14 -0.63
N LEU A 14 9.89 28.02 -1.96
CA LEU A 14 9.23 26.97 -2.72
C LEU A 14 9.78 25.58 -2.39
N ALA A 15 11.10 25.44 -2.29
CA ALA A 15 11.73 24.19 -1.93
C ALA A 15 11.31 23.70 -0.54
N GLU A 16 11.25 24.59 0.45
CA GLU A 16 10.77 24.27 1.80
C GLU A 16 9.28 23.91 1.80
N PHE A 17 8.45 24.63 1.03
CA PHE A 17 7.05 24.29 0.89
C PHE A 17 6.84 22.88 0.34
N ILE A 18 7.55 22.50 -0.73
CA ILE A 18 7.46 21.15 -1.32
C ILE A 18 7.85 20.07 -0.29
N LYS A 19 8.92 20.30 0.48
CA LYS A 19 9.36 19.38 1.53
C LYS A 19 8.33 19.24 2.66
N GLN A 20 7.77 20.38 3.11
CA GLN A 20 6.80 20.38 4.20
C GLN A 20 5.49 19.74 3.76
N TYR A 21 5.00 20.07 2.57
CA TYR A 21 3.81 19.45 1.99
C TYR A 21 3.93 17.93 1.96
N ALA A 22 5.08 17.42 1.52
CA ALA A 22 5.31 15.97 1.48
C ALA A 22 5.31 15.33 2.88
N ARG A 23 5.81 16.02 3.91
CA ARG A 23 5.75 15.51 5.30
C ARG A 23 4.31 15.44 5.81
N ASP A 24 3.52 16.47 5.52
CA ASP A 24 2.15 16.62 6.03
C ASP A 24 1.14 15.76 5.24
N ASN A 25 1.50 15.31 4.03
CA ASN A 25 0.63 14.56 3.11
C ASN A 25 1.21 13.19 2.74
N ASN A 26 1.81 12.47 3.69
CA ASN A 26 2.29 11.09 3.52
C ASN A 26 3.20 10.86 2.30
N GLY A 27 4.05 11.84 1.98
CA GLY A 27 4.98 11.77 0.87
C GLY A 27 4.39 12.24 -0.46
N GLU A 28 3.16 12.72 -0.49
CA GLU A 28 2.57 13.30 -1.71
C GLU A 28 3.22 14.63 -2.07
N SER A 29 3.26 14.91 -3.36
CA SER A 29 3.78 16.19 -3.87
C SER A 29 2.66 17.20 -4.05
N PRO A 30 2.91 18.49 -3.80
CA PRO A 30 1.94 19.52 -4.08
C PRO A 30 1.65 19.59 -5.59
N SER A 31 0.40 19.87 -5.94
CA SER A 31 0.03 20.18 -7.32
C SER A 31 0.53 21.56 -7.71
N LEU A 32 0.53 21.85 -9.01
CA LEU A 32 0.84 23.20 -9.49
C LEU A 32 -0.13 24.25 -8.95
N ALA A 33 -1.39 23.87 -8.69
CA ALA A 33 -2.40 24.74 -8.09
C ALA A 33 -2.05 25.08 -6.65
N ASP A 34 -1.65 24.09 -5.83
CA ASP A 34 -1.21 24.30 -4.45
C ASP A 34 0.01 25.24 -4.38
N ILE A 35 0.95 25.06 -5.31
CA ILE A 35 2.13 25.93 -5.40
C ILE A 35 1.75 27.37 -5.77
N MET A 36 0.85 27.53 -6.73
CA MET A 36 0.37 28.86 -7.15
C MET A 36 -0.33 29.58 -6.01
N GLU A 37 -1.17 28.89 -5.26
CA GLU A 37 -1.88 29.42 -4.11
C GLU A 37 -0.91 29.80 -2.98
N TYR A 38 -0.06 28.88 -2.55
CA TYR A 38 0.89 29.11 -1.46
C TYR A 38 1.90 30.23 -1.74
N MET A 39 2.40 30.30 -2.98
CA MET A 39 3.41 31.26 -3.38
C MET A 39 2.83 32.59 -3.88
N GLY A 40 1.53 32.68 -4.11
CA GLY A 40 0.87 33.84 -4.71
C GLY A 40 1.38 34.12 -6.14
N MET A 41 1.60 33.09 -6.95
CA MET A 41 2.21 33.17 -8.27
C MET A 41 1.25 32.76 -9.38
N VAL A 42 1.41 33.35 -10.56
CA VAL A 42 0.75 32.88 -11.77
C VAL A 42 1.47 31.63 -12.31
N LYS A 43 0.75 30.79 -13.05
CA LYS A 43 1.19 29.49 -13.57
C LYS A 43 2.57 29.51 -14.24
N SER A 44 2.81 30.47 -15.13
CA SER A 44 4.08 30.59 -15.86
C SER A 44 5.28 30.89 -14.94
N THR A 45 5.03 31.62 -13.86
CA THR A 45 6.07 31.98 -12.88
C THR A 45 6.35 30.78 -11.97
N ALA A 46 5.32 30.09 -11.45
CA ALA A 46 5.46 28.89 -10.65
C ALA A 46 6.22 27.80 -11.43
N TYR A 47 5.83 27.57 -12.68
CA TYR A 47 6.49 26.60 -13.55
C TYR A 47 7.99 26.87 -13.75
N ARG A 48 8.37 28.15 -13.98
CA ARG A 48 9.79 28.52 -14.12
C ARG A 48 10.58 28.27 -12.84
N HIS A 49 9.96 28.50 -11.66
CA HIS A 49 10.62 28.20 -10.38
C HIS A 49 10.82 26.70 -10.18
N ILE A 50 9.84 25.89 -10.57
CA ILE A 50 9.95 24.42 -10.54
C ILE A 50 11.12 23.95 -11.42
N LEU A 51 11.18 24.42 -12.66
CA LEU A 51 12.27 24.06 -13.58
C LEU A 51 13.65 24.49 -13.08
N GLU A 52 13.74 25.66 -12.41
CA GLU A 52 15.01 26.09 -11.82
C GLU A 52 15.42 25.23 -10.63
N LEU A 53 14.49 24.83 -9.77
CA LEU A 53 14.75 23.88 -8.67
C LEU A 53 15.18 22.50 -9.18
N GLU A 54 14.57 22.03 -10.26
CA GLU A 54 14.97 20.78 -10.94
C GLU A 54 16.38 20.89 -11.51
N LYS A 55 16.68 21.96 -12.25
CA LYS A 55 18.01 22.24 -12.79
C LYS A 55 19.10 22.25 -11.72
N ARG A 56 18.77 22.72 -10.51
CA ARG A 56 19.67 22.73 -9.34
C ARG A 56 19.74 21.40 -8.61
N GLY A 57 18.98 20.39 -9.04
CA GLY A 57 18.90 19.08 -8.39
C GLY A 57 18.22 19.08 -7.02
N ILE A 58 17.47 20.15 -6.69
CA ILE A 58 16.75 20.28 -5.42
C ILE A 58 15.47 19.45 -5.42
N ILE A 59 14.83 19.31 -6.58
CA ILE A 59 13.68 18.46 -6.85
C ILE A 59 13.86 17.70 -8.15
N SER A 60 13.05 16.67 -8.38
CA SER A 60 12.86 16.01 -9.67
C SER A 60 11.44 16.30 -10.15
N TYR A 61 11.27 16.68 -11.41
CA TYR A 61 9.98 16.97 -12.02
C TYR A 61 9.76 16.09 -13.26
N SER A 62 8.83 15.15 -13.20
CA SER A 62 8.57 14.21 -14.30
C SER A 62 7.37 14.61 -15.19
N GLY A 63 6.85 15.83 -15.04
CA GLY A 63 5.56 16.20 -15.64
C GLY A 63 4.38 15.59 -14.89
N LYS A 64 3.14 15.97 -15.21
CA LYS A 64 1.94 15.41 -14.58
C LYS A 64 1.92 15.47 -13.03
N ASN A 65 2.29 16.62 -12.46
CA ASN A 65 2.22 16.90 -11.01
C ASN A 65 3.13 16.04 -10.10
N THR A 66 4.15 15.42 -10.61
CA THR A 66 5.08 14.65 -9.79
C THR A 66 6.33 15.47 -9.51
N LEU A 67 6.37 16.09 -8.33
CA LEU A 67 7.51 16.83 -7.79
C LEU A 67 8.10 16.03 -6.64
N GLU A 68 9.33 15.60 -6.77
CA GLU A 68 10.01 14.79 -5.75
C GLU A 68 11.31 15.44 -5.32
N THR A 69 11.55 15.52 -4.01
CA THR A 69 12.87 15.81 -3.48
C THR A 69 13.78 14.60 -3.65
N PRO A 70 15.12 14.76 -3.66
CA PRO A 70 16.03 13.62 -3.68
C PRO A 70 15.79 12.63 -2.54
N LEU A 71 15.33 13.11 -1.37
CA LEU A 71 14.95 12.25 -0.25
C LEU A 71 13.70 11.44 -0.56
N GLN A 72 12.64 12.06 -1.08
CA GLN A 72 11.41 11.36 -1.50
C GLN A 72 11.71 10.32 -2.57
N LYS A 73 12.51 10.69 -3.59
CA LYS A 73 12.93 9.76 -4.63
C LYS A 73 13.68 8.55 -4.06
N LYS A 74 14.56 8.78 -3.07
CA LYS A 74 15.26 7.70 -2.38
C LYS A 74 14.30 6.85 -1.54
N MET A 75 13.33 7.47 -0.87
CA MET A 75 12.30 6.75 -0.11
C MET A 75 11.38 5.93 -1.02
N HIS A 76 10.97 6.46 -2.18
CA HIS A 76 10.16 5.74 -3.16
C HIS A 76 10.89 4.52 -3.76
N VAL A 77 12.21 4.56 -3.88
CA VAL A 77 13.01 3.39 -4.28
C VAL A 77 13.07 2.33 -3.17
N MET A 78 12.89 2.73 -1.91
CA MET A 78 12.96 1.84 -0.75
C MET A 78 11.59 1.38 -0.23
N SER A 79 10.50 1.96 -0.72
CA SER A 79 9.14 1.64 -0.29
C SER A 79 8.16 1.72 -1.46
N ARG A 80 7.13 0.88 -1.40
CA ARG A 80 6.02 0.87 -2.37
C ARG A 80 4.70 1.11 -1.64
N ARG A 81 3.81 1.90 -2.24
CA ARG A 81 2.44 2.09 -1.73
C ARG A 81 1.60 0.88 -2.12
N ILE A 82 1.10 0.19 -1.13
CA ILE A 82 0.32 -1.04 -1.28
C ILE A 82 -1.13 -0.75 -0.86
N PRO A 83 -2.13 -1.18 -1.65
CA PRO A 83 -3.52 -0.99 -1.30
C PRO A 83 -3.87 -1.79 -0.05
N VAL A 84 -4.59 -1.16 0.87
CA VAL A 84 -5.25 -1.83 2.00
C VAL A 84 -6.67 -2.13 1.59
N VAL A 85 -7.00 -3.40 1.56
CA VAL A 85 -8.34 -3.89 1.27
C VAL A 85 -8.98 -4.41 2.55
N GLY A 86 -10.26 -4.14 2.72
CA GLY A 86 -11.06 -4.71 3.79
C GLY A 86 -11.40 -6.18 3.50
N MET A 87 -12.63 -6.58 3.77
CA MET A 87 -13.11 -7.90 3.37
C MET A 87 -13.06 -8.00 1.84
N ILE A 88 -12.29 -8.95 1.31
CA ILE A 88 -12.20 -9.16 -0.14
C ILE A 88 -13.57 -9.67 -0.60
N VAL A 89 -14.30 -8.83 -1.30
CA VAL A 89 -15.49 -9.28 -2.02
C VAL A 89 -15.03 -9.88 -3.34
N CYS A 90 -15.53 -11.05 -3.66
CA CYS A 90 -15.23 -11.71 -4.93
C CYS A 90 -15.88 -10.95 -6.06
N GLY A 91 -15.07 -10.49 -6.98
CA GLY A 91 -15.53 -9.77 -8.14
C GLY A 91 -14.46 -9.70 -9.22
N THR A 92 -14.85 -9.09 -10.33
CA THR A 92 -13.97 -8.72 -11.42
C THR A 92 -12.88 -7.75 -10.92
N PRO A 93 -11.77 -7.55 -11.65
CA PRO A 93 -10.73 -6.59 -11.28
C PRO A 93 -11.27 -5.18 -10.97
N ASP A 94 -12.32 -4.75 -11.64
CA ASP A 94 -12.97 -3.44 -11.44
C ASP A 94 -13.70 -3.36 -10.08
N GLU A 95 -14.30 -4.46 -9.62
CA GLU A 95 -14.95 -4.55 -8.30
C GLU A 95 -13.93 -4.60 -7.14
N GLN A 96 -12.70 -5.02 -7.40
CA GLN A 96 -11.62 -5.01 -6.40
C GLN A 96 -11.12 -3.58 -6.10
N GLU A 97 -11.16 -2.67 -7.06
CA GLU A 97 -10.78 -1.27 -6.86
C GLU A 97 -11.77 -0.50 -5.96
N GLU A 98 -13.03 -0.88 -5.94
CA GLU A 98 -14.06 -0.25 -5.10
C GLU A 98 -13.88 -0.52 -3.59
N HIS A 99 -13.06 -1.50 -3.20
CA HIS A 99 -12.85 -1.90 -1.81
C HIS A 99 -11.49 -1.48 -1.21
N ILE A 100 -10.71 -0.67 -1.93
CA ILE A 100 -9.48 -0.09 -1.40
C ILE A 100 -9.84 1.01 -0.39
N SER A 101 -9.53 0.78 0.88
CA SER A 101 -9.78 1.76 1.93
C SER A 101 -8.73 2.87 1.99
N ARG A 102 -7.46 2.50 1.78
CA ARG A 102 -6.30 3.40 1.81
C ARG A 102 -5.09 2.73 1.18
N TYR A 103 -4.00 3.48 1.05
CA TYR A 103 -2.69 2.95 0.67
C TYR A 103 -1.71 3.12 1.83
N LEU A 104 -0.87 2.11 2.07
CA LEU A 104 0.21 2.16 3.05
C LEU A 104 1.56 1.95 2.35
N ALA A 105 2.56 2.77 2.70
CA ALA A 105 3.93 2.57 2.24
C ALA A 105 4.59 1.45 3.05
N VAL A 106 5.05 0.41 2.37
CA VAL A 106 5.79 -0.70 2.98
C VAL A 106 7.19 -0.80 2.36
N PRO A 107 8.21 -1.28 3.09
CA PRO A 107 9.54 -1.50 2.54
C PRO A 107 9.50 -2.40 1.30
N GLU A 108 10.22 -2.01 0.23
CA GLU A 108 10.29 -2.81 -1.01
C GLU A 108 10.83 -4.21 -0.76
N GLU A 109 11.74 -4.37 0.20
CA GLU A 109 12.31 -5.66 0.61
C GLU A 109 11.30 -6.66 1.21
N TRP A 110 10.11 -6.18 1.60
CA TRP A 110 9.04 -7.05 2.11
C TRP A 110 8.19 -7.64 1.00
N LEU A 111 8.30 -7.09 -0.20
CA LEU A 111 7.43 -7.43 -1.32
C LEU A 111 8.02 -8.58 -2.14
N ASP A 112 7.14 -9.48 -2.54
CA ASP A 112 7.41 -10.56 -3.47
C ASP A 112 6.36 -10.52 -4.60
N GLY A 113 6.64 -9.73 -5.62
CA GLY A 113 5.73 -9.51 -6.74
C GLY A 113 4.61 -8.50 -6.43
N GLU A 114 3.43 -8.77 -6.94
CA GLU A 114 2.23 -7.97 -6.68
C GLU A 114 1.67 -8.32 -5.29
N CYS A 115 1.49 -7.31 -4.45
CA CYS A 115 1.03 -7.48 -3.08
C CYS A 115 -0.12 -6.53 -2.74
N PHE A 116 -0.90 -6.90 -1.76
CA PHE A 116 -1.91 -6.07 -1.09
C PHE A 116 -1.87 -6.28 0.42
N LEU A 117 -2.48 -5.39 1.17
CA LEU A 117 -2.67 -5.52 2.61
C LEU A 117 -4.13 -5.88 2.86
N LEU A 118 -4.35 -6.97 3.59
CA LEU A 118 -5.67 -7.40 4.05
C LEU A 118 -5.84 -6.98 5.51
N GLU A 119 -6.91 -6.27 5.82
CA GLU A 119 -7.31 -6.04 7.20
C GLU A 119 -7.98 -7.31 7.74
N ALA A 120 -7.39 -7.88 8.80
CA ALA A 120 -7.87 -9.12 9.40
C ALA A 120 -9.14 -8.91 10.22
N TYR A 121 -10.05 -9.87 10.15
CA TYR A 121 -11.27 -9.91 10.95
C TYR A 121 -11.32 -11.18 11.78
N GLY A 122 -11.85 -11.03 13.01
CA GLY A 122 -11.99 -12.14 13.93
C GLY A 122 -10.65 -12.63 14.49
N ASP A 123 -10.68 -13.81 15.09
CA ASP A 123 -9.59 -14.38 15.86
C ASP A 123 -9.17 -15.77 15.37
N SER A 124 -9.63 -16.18 14.20
CA SER A 124 -9.38 -17.53 13.68
C SER A 124 -7.90 -17.87 13.46
N MET A 125 -7.02 -16.87 13.47
CA MET A 125 -5.56 -17.01 13.29
C MET A 125 -4.78 -16.47 14.49
N ALA A 126 -5.41 -16.46 15.68
CA ALA A 126 -4.84 -15.87 16.89
C ALA A 126 -3.58 -16.57 17.39
N ASP A 127 -3.47 -17.88 17.24
CA ASP A 127 -2.30 -18.66 17.72
C ASP A 127 -1.01 -18.32 16.94
N ILE A 128 -1.13 -17.83 15.71
CA ILE A 128 0.01 -17.29 14.93
C ILE A 128 0.13 -15.78 15.03
N GLY A 129 -0.63 -15.20 15.97
CA GLY A 129 -0.53 -13.80 16.29
C GLY A 129 -1.27 -12.87 15.33
N VAL A 130 -2.26 -13.31 14.56
CA VAL A 130 -3.11 -12.46 13.72
C VAL A 130 -4.44 -12.23 14.44
N HIS A 131 -4.77 -10.97 14.72
CA HIS A 131 -5.97 -10.55 15.42
C HIS A 131 -6.78 -9.56 14.58
N ALA A 132 -8.02 -9.35 14.96
CA ALA A 132 -8.88 -8.35 14.29
C ALA A 132 -8.22 -6.97 14.28
N GLY A 133 -8.22 -6.31 13.13
CA GLY A 133 -7.60 -5.00 12.91
C GLY A 133 -6.12 -5.05 12.48
N ASP A 134 -5.45 -6.19 12.59
CA ASP A 134 -4.10 -6.35 12.06
C ASP A 134 -4.09 -6.26 10.53
N LEU A 135 -3.01 -5.74 9.95
CA LEU A 135 -2.80 -5.75 8.51
C LEU A 135 -1.91 -6.92 8.11
N VAL A 136 -2.41 -7.78 7.25
CA VAL A 136 -1.66 -8.91 6.69
C VAL A 136 -1.16 -8.54 5.30
N LEU A 137 0.16 -8.53 5.11
CA LEU A 137 0.77 -8.38 3.79
C LEU A 137 0.62 -9.69 3.02
N VAL A 138 -0.03 -9.62 1.88
CA VAL A 138 -0.40 -10.78 1.06
C VAL A 138 0.23 -10.64 -0.33
N LYS A 139 0.94 -11.67 -0.78
CA LYS A 139 1.36 -11.83 -2.17
C LYS A 139 0.17 -12.30 -2.98
N LYS A 140 -0.18 -11.57 -4.03
CA LYS A 140 -1.25 -11.96 -4.95
C LYS A 140 -0.79 -13.14 -5.81
N THR A 141 -1.45 -14.27 -5.65
CA THR A 141 -1.17 -15.50 -6.40
C THR A 141 -2.37 -16.44 -6.30
N ASN A 142 -2.54 -17.27 -7.31
CA ASN A 142 -3.55 -18.34 -7.32
C ASN A 142 -2.96 -19.73 -6.98
N VAL A 143 -1.69 -19.78 -6.60
CA VAL A 143 -0.97 -21.00 -6.26
C VAL A 143 -0.43 -20.90 -4.84
N ALA A 144 -0.64 -21.93 -4.05
CA ALA A 144 -0.08 -22.07 -2.71
C ALA A 144 0.36 -23.52 -2.45
N THR A 145 1.29 -23.68 -1.52
CA THR A 145 1.81 -24.98 -1.09
C THR A 145 1.28 -25.37 0.29
N ASP A 146 1.40 -26.63 0.63
CA ASP A 146 1.02 -27.14 1.94
C ASP A 146 1.70 -26.36 3.09
N GLY A 147 0.94 -26.06 4.13
CA GLY A 147 1.40 -25.33 5.30
C GLY A 147 1.40 -23.80 5.16
N GLN A 148 1.14 -23.22 3.99
CA GLN A 148 1.05 -21.78 3.83
C GLN A 148 -0.25 -21.20 4.39
N VAL A 149 -0.17 -19.99 4.94
CA VAL A 149 -1.35 -19.20 5.30
C VAL A 149 -1.82 -18.46 4.04
N VAL A 150 -3.07 -18.67 3.68
CA VAL A 150 -3.65 -18.20 2.42
C VAL A 150 -4.87 -17.33 2.65
N VAL A 151 -5.05 -16.36 1.77
CA VAL A 151 -6.33 -15.71 1.53
C VAL A 151 -7.04 -16.55 0.48
N ALA A 152 -8.17 -17.10 0.83
CA ALA A 152 -8.91 -18.02 0.00
C ALA A 152 -10.38 -17.64 -0.09
N LEU A 153 -10.97 -17.90 -1.26
CA LEU A 153 -12.40 -17.86 -1.46
C LEU A 153 -12.94 -19.27 -1.43
N THR A 154 -13.98 -19.47 -0.63
CA THR A 154 -14.77 -20.69 -0.54
C THR A 154 -16.24 -20.40 -0.84
N GLU A 155 -17.09 -21.43 -0.85
CA GLU A 155 -18.53 -21.25 -0.95
C GLU A 155 -19.14 -20.42 0.22
N GLU A 156 -18.43 -20.30 1.35
CA GLU A 156 -18.84 -19.50 2.51
C GLU A 156 -18.30 -18.06 2.46
N GLY A 157 -17.46 -17.73 1.46
CA GLY A 157 -16.84 -16.42 1.28
C GLY A 157 -15.34 -16.43 1.48
N ASN A 158 -14.79 -15.23 1.63
CA ASN A 158 -13.35 -15.01 1.80
C ASN A 158 -12.89 -15.34 3.22
N THR A 159 -11.72 -15.97 3.32
CA THR A 159 -11.15 -16.35 4.60
C THR A 159 -9.62 -16.35 4.59
N LEU A 160 -9.02 -16.11 5.75
CA LEU A 160 -7.58 -16.28 6.00
C LEU A 160 -7.40 -17.55 6.84
N LYS A 161 -6.72 -18.56 6.30
CA LYS A 161 -6.52 -19.86 6.94
C LYS A 161 -5.18 -20.48 6.54
N ARG A 162 -4.73 -21.49 7.29
CA ARG A 162 -3.62 -22.32 6.86
C ARG A 162 -4.14 -23.40 5.90
N LEU A 163 -3.48 -23.49 4.74
CA LEU A 163 -3.78 -24.52 3.75
C LEU A 163 -3.01 -25.81 4.08
N HIS A 164 -3.72 -26.91 4.06
CA HIS A 164 -3.16 -28.27 4.04
C HIS A 164 -3.80 -29.12 2.97
N TYR A 165 -3.16 -30.24 2.64
CA TYR A 165 -3.71 -31.23 1.73
C TYR A 165 -3.87 -32.56 2.43
N GLU A 166 -5.09 -33.08 2.48
CA GLU A 166 -5.43 -34.37 3.00
C GLU A 166 -5.97 -35.29 1.89
N ASN A 167 -5.30 -36.40 1.66
CA ASN A 167 -5.64 -37.30 0.55
C ASN A 167 -5.76 -36.62 -0.81
N GLY A 168 -4.89 -35.61 -1.05
CA GLY A 168 -4.86 -34.81 -2.28
C GLY A 168 -5.94 -33.73 -2.40
N LYS A 169 -6.75 -33.52 -1.36
CA LYS A 169 -7.79 -32.49 -1.31
C LYS A 169 -7.36 -31.36 -0.40
N PRO A 170 -7.63 -30.10 -0.76
CA PRO A 170 -7.32 -28.97 0.09
C PRO A 170 -8.22 -28.94 1.33
N VAL A 171 -7.62 -28.64 2.47
CA VAL A 171 -8.28 -28.42 3.75
C VAL A 171 -7.74 -27.14 4.36
N LEU A 172 -8.60 -26.32 4.91
CA LEU A 172 -8.25 -25.04 5.53
C LEU A 172 -8.35 -25.14 7.04
N TYR A 173 -7.29 -24.71 7.73
CA TYR A 173 -7.21 -24.74 9.18
C TYR A 173 -7.18 -23.35 9.78
N ALA A 174 -8.05 -23.13 10.77
CA ALA A 174 -7.91 -22.00 11.68
C ALA A 174 -6.78 -22.29 12.69
N GLU A 175 -5.95 -21.28 12.93
CA GLU A 175 -4.90 -21.29 13.95
C GLU A 175 -5.41 -20.62 15.23
N ASN A 176 -6.36 -21.28 15.88
CA ASN A 176 -6.94 -20.86 17.15
C ASN A 176 -7.29 -22.09 17.99
N SER A 177 -6.50 -22.31 19.04
CA SER A 177 -6.63 -23.44 19.94
C SER A 177 -7.91 -23.41 20.82
N SER A 178 -8.54 -22.24 20.95
CA SER A 178 -9.81 -22.10 21.65
C SER A 178 -11.01 -22.58 20.83
N TYR A 179 -10.84 -22.76 19.51
CA TYR A 179 -11.88 -23.25 18.62
C TYR A 179 -12.08 -24.77 18.77
N THR A 180 -13.32 -25.20 18.65
CA THR A 180 -13.63 -26.64 18.51
C THR A 180 -13.11 -27.16 17.16
N GLU A 181 -12.91 -28.46 17.04
CA GLU A 181 -12.45 -29.09 15.79
C GLU A 181 -13.33 -28.70 14.60
N LYS A 182 -14.64 -28.68 14.78
CA LYS A 182 -15.60 -28.26 13.75
C LYS A 182 -15.42 -26.79 13.29
N GLN A 183 -14.96 -25.91 14.17
CA GLN A 183 -14.67 -24.52 13.84
C GLN A 183 -13.27 -24.32 13.23
N ARG A 184 -12.36 -25.23 13.57
CA ARG A 184 -10.96 -25.16 13.12
C ARG A 184 -10.76 -25.65 11.70
N VAL A 185 -11.53 -26.66 11.27
CA VAL A 185 -11.27 -27.39 10.02
C VAL A 185 -12.39 -27.12 9.03
N ILE A 186 -12.02 -26.65 7.85
CA ILE A 186 -12.93 -26.39 6.74
C ILE A 186 -12.53 -27.27 5.57
N HIS A 187 -13.45 -28.09 5.10
CA HIS A 187 -13.32 -28.88 3.87
C HIS A 187 -14.09 -28.18 2.74
N PRO A 188 -13.48 -27.24 2.01
CA PRO A 188 -14.19 -26.46 1.01
C PRO A 188 -14.60 -27.34 -0.18
N LYS A 189 -15.82 -27.14 -0.69
CA LYS A 189 -16.25 -27.76 -1.94
C LYS A 189 -15.65 -27.05 -3.15
N GLU A 190 -15.51 -25.74 -3.02
CA GLU A 190 -14.86 -24.85 -4.00
C GLU A 190 -13.78 -24.04 -3.28
N LEU A 191 -12.61 -23.96 -3.88
CA LEU A 191 -11.49 -23.20 -3.33
C LEU A 191 -10.78 -22.44 -4.44
N THR A 192 -10.70 -21.13 -4.25
CA THR A 192 -9.84 -20.27 -5.06
C THR A 192 -8.84 -19.56 -4.17
N ILE A 193 -7.56 -19.79 -4.39
CA ILE A 193 -6.49 -19.05 -3.71
C ILE A 193 -6.39 -17.65 -4.34
N GLN A 194 -6.43 -16.63 -3.50
CA GLN A 194 -6.30 -15.22 -3.90
C GLN A 194 -4.93 -14.65 -3.54
N GLY A 195 -4.25 -15.25 -2.56
CA GLY A 195 -2.92 -14.86 -2.17
C GLY A 195 -2.35 -15.67 -1.02
N VAL A 196 -1.05 -15.48 -0.78
CA VAL A 196 -0.29 -16.08 0.32
C VAL A 196 0.16 -15.00 1.28
N ALA A 197 -0.12 -15.16 2.57
CA ALA A 197 0.30 -14.24 3.62
C ALA A 197 1.82 -14.28 3.80
N LEU A 198 2.45 -13.10 3.84
CA LEU A 198 3.89 -12.94 4.00
C LEU A 198 4.27 -12.42 5.38
N LYS A 199 3.56 -11.40 5.87
CA LYS A 199 3.87 -10.70 7.12
C LYS A 199 2.60 -10.17 7.78
N VAL A 200 2.69 -9.90 9.08
CA VAL A 200 1.65 -9.20 9.85
C VAL A 200 2.22 -7.87 10.31
N ILE A 201 1.47 -6.79 10.14
CA ILE A 201 1.77 -5.44 10.60
C ILE A 201 0.77 -5.12 11.70
N LYS A 202 1.25 -4.70 12.86
CA LYS A 202 0.47 -4.42 14.05
C LYS A 202 0.74 -3.05 14.59
N ASP A 203 -0.29 -2.38 15.05
CA ASP A 203 -0.14 -1.23 15.92
C ASP A 203 0.12 -1.71 17.36
N ILE A 204 1.12 -1.14 18.00
CA ILE A 204 1.37 -1.34 19.43
C ILE A 204 0.62 -0.24 20.17
N VAL A 205 -0.46 -0.60 20.84
CA VAL A 205 -1.30 0.31 21.62
C VAL A 205 -0.82 0.33 23.08
#